data_d23eaa9691b8419b2ef0ec45597039c8
#
_entry.id   d23eaa9691b8419b2ef0ec45597039c8
#
_cell.length_a   1.000
_cell.length_b   1.000
_cell.length_c   1.000
_cell.angle_alpha   90.00
_cell.angle_beta   90.00
_cell.angle_gamma   90.00
#
_symmetry.space_group_name_H-M   'P 1'
#
loop_
_entity.id
_entity.type
_entity.pdbx_description
1 polymer ?
#
loop_
_entity_poly.entity_id
_entity_poly.type
_entity_poly.pdbx_seq_one_letter_code
_entity_poly.pdbx_strand_id
1 'polypeptide(L)'
;PARPYVAVDRTYAMTFSIGCPEDSVAPDAFGDAPERLWAPHLAFELPVGHLPDGTLTHRGWTFSTRTVAGVRVTLLTDATTRDLVDPILDSARPVDTDAQGCDSSSPVQAKEFVRPEPAFDVTDVDWVDSISICQYDRGSGTSAPGLLGSRRLEGAPAQDLLDAIKAARAGGGPDAPRHCVHDMYGDTALTIRLHSGGTTSDLYAYYEWCFG
;
A
#
# COMPACT_ATOMS: atom_id res chain seq x y z
N PRO A 1 -0.43 -25.45 12.59
CA PRO A 1 -1.34 -24.65 11.80
C PRO A 1 -0.68 -23.32 11.41
N ALA A 2 -0.79 -22.94 10.15
CA ALA A 2 -0.29 -21.66 9.68
C ALA A 2 -1.10 -20.51 10.32
N ARG A 3 -0.44 -19.38 10.64
CA ARG A 3 -1.12 -18.22 11.24
C ARG A 3 -1.86 -17.46 10.16
N PRO A 4 -3.06 -16.89 10.45
CA PRO A 4 -3.74 -15.98 9.54
C PRO A 4 -2.82 -14.82 9.13
N TYR A 5 -2.94 -14.37 7.89
CA TYR A 5 -2.17 -13.23 7.37
C TYR A 5 -3.02 -12.36 6.44
N VAL A 6 -2.56 -11.14 6.24
CA VAL A 6 -3.12 -10.20 5.27
C VAL A 6 -2.10 -10.01 4.16
N ALA A 7 -2.55 -10.09 2.93
CA ALA A 7 -1.77 -9.79 1.75
C ALA A 7 -2.40 -8.61 1.00
N VAL A 8 -1.60 -7.59 0.72
CA VAL A 8 -2.03 -6.39 -0.02
C VAL A 8 -1.17 -6.30 -1.27
N ASP A 9 -1.83 -6.07 -2.41
CA ASP A 9 -1.22 -5.78 -3.72
C ASP A 9 -0.05 -6.70 -4.09
N ARG A 10 -0.20 -7.99 -3.82
CA ARG A 10 0.67 -8.97 -4.43
C ARG A 10 0.10 -9.27 -5.81
N THR A 11 0.69 -8.68 -6.82
CA THR A 11 0.37 -8.87 -8.26
C THR A 11 0.43 -10.34 -8.68
N TYR A 12 1.05 -11.13 -7.87
CA TYR A 12 0.98 -12.57 -7.82
C TYR A 12 0.84 -12.92 -6.35
N ALA A 13 -0.33 -13.37 -5.91
CA ALA A 13 -0.31 -14.37 -4.87
C ALA A 13 0.61 -15.43 -5.46
N MET A 14 1.89 -15.37 -5.15
CA MET A 14 2.78 -16.45 -5.48
C MET A 14 2.41 -17.59 -4.53
N THR A 15 1.31 -18.22 -4.82
CA THR A 15 1.22 -19.63 -4.67
C THR A 15 2.34 -20.13 -5.54
N PHE A 16 3.51 -20.29 -4.93
CA PHE A 16 4.62 -20.91 -5.59
C PHE A 16 4.09 -22.23 -6.10
N SER A 17 3.97 -22.36 -7.40
CA SER A 17 3.83 -23.62 -8.08
C SER A 17 5.13 -24.41 -7.82
N ILE A 18 5.28 -24.90 -6.60
CA ILE A 18 6.35 -25.81 -6.25
C ILE A 18 5.86 -27.16 -6.71
N GLY A 19 6.09 -27.46 -8.02
CA GLY A 19 6.04 -28.83 -8.54
C GLY A 19 4.87 -29.68 -8.02
N CYS A 20 3.64 -29.15 -8.04
CA CYS A 20 2.46 -29.96 -7.73
C CYS A 20 2.24 -30.96 -8.87
N PRO A 21 1.93 -32.23 -8.57
CA PRO A 21 1.56 -33.18 -9.59
C PRO A 21 0.40 -32.65 -10.44
N GLU A 22 0.46 -32.81 -11.74
CA GLU A 22 -0.54 -32.33 -12.73
C GLU A 22 -1.98 -32.79 -12.44
N ASP A 23 -2.17 -33.76 -11.54
CA ASP A 23 -3.47 -34.32 -11.16
C ASP A 23 -4.17 -33.65 -9.99
N SER A 24 -3.59 -32.64 -9.38
CA SER A 24 -4.23 -31.90 -8.27
C SER A 24 -5.04 -30.73 -8.81
N VAL A 25 -6.21 -31.03 -9.37
CA VAL A 25 -7.18 -30.00 -9.78
C VAL A 25 -7.81 -29.42 -8.51
N ALA A 26 -7.11 -28.50 -7.84
CA ALA A 26 -7.79 -27.57 -6.96
C ALA A 26 -8.60 -26.61 -7.85
N PRO A 27 -9.82 -26.22 -7.47
CA PRO A 27 -10.51 -25.14 -8.16
C PRO A 27 -9.56 -23.94 -8.23
N ASP A 28 -9.49 -23.25 -9.38
CA ASP A 28 -8.58 -22.12 -9.63
C ASP A 28 -8.53 -21.07 -8.49
N ALA A 29 -9.63 -20.98 -7.73
CA ALA A 29 -9.77 -20.11 -6.57
C ALA A 29 -8.88 -20.49 -5.37
N PHE A 30 -8.50 -21.77 -5.22
CA PHE A 30 -7.75 -22.24 -4.06
C PHE A 30 -6.24 -22.34 -4.32
N GLY A 31 -5.82 -22.05 -5.54
CA GLY A 31 -4.42 -22.12 -5.98
C GLY A 31 -3.83 -23.55 -5.98
N ASP A 32 -2.60 -23.67 -6.47
CA ASP A 32 -1.90 -24.95 -6.63
C ASP A 32 -1.19 -25.42 -5.35
N ALA A 33 -1.24 -24.64 -4.27
CA ALA A 33 -0.56 -24.99 -3.03
C ALA A 33 -1.25 -26.20 -2.35
N PRO A 34 -0.49 -27.21 -1.89
CA PRO A 34 -1.06 -28.29 -1.10
C PRO A 34 -1.87 -27.78 0.09
N GLU A 35 -3.05 -28.34 0.34
CA GLU A 35 -3.99 -27.93 1.39
C GLU A 35 -3.33 -27.79 2.77
N ARG A 36 -2.35 -28.62 3.10
CA ARG A 36 -1.61 -28.54 4.37
C ARG A 36 -0.85 -27.21 4.58
N LEU A 37 -0.66 -26.44 3.48
CA LEU A 37 -0.01 -25.13 3.49
C LEU A 37 -1.04 -23.99 3.49
N TRP A 38 -2.32 -24.28 3.33
CA TRP A 38 -3.34 -23.27 3.37
C TRP A 38 -3.46 -22.68 4.78
N ALA A 39 -3.65 -21.37 4.82
CA ALA A 39 -3.89 -20.63 6.05
C ALA A 39 -5.03 -19.63 5.81
N PRO A 40 -5.87 -19.36 6.81
CA PRO A 40 -6.80 -18.27 6.72
C PRO A 40 -6.08 -16.97 6.39
N HIS A 41 -6.56 -16.25 5.35
CA HIS A 41 -5.96 -14.98 4.95
C HIS A 41 -6.99 -14.05 4.30
N LEU A 42 -6.68 -12.78 4.34
CA LEU A 42 -7.35 -11.71 3.62
C LEU A 42 -6.36 -11.16 2.58
N ALA A 43 -6.82 -11.04 1.34
CA ALA A 43 -6.05 -10.46 0.25
C ALA A 43 -6.82 -9.33 -0.43
N PHE A 44 -6.07 -8.32 -0.87
CA PHE A 44 -6.55 -7.22 -1.71
C PHE A 44 -5.75 -7.25 -3.00
N GLU A 45 -6.43 -7.29 -4.13
CA GLU A 45 -5.78 -7.40 -5.43
C GLU A 45 -6.59 -6.68 -6.52
N LEU A 46 -5.92 -6.25 -7.57
CA LEU A 46 -6.63 -5.84 -8.77
C LEU A 46 -7.28 -7.07 -9.41
N PRO A 47 -8.53 -6.97 -9.86
CA PRO A 47 -9.20 -8.10 -10.47
C PRO A 47 -8.49 -8.52 -11.75
N VAL A 48 -7.79 -9.65 -11.69
CA VAL A 48 -7.16 -10.29 -12.85
C VAL A 48 -7.97 -11.55 -13.18
N GLY A 49 -8.48 -11.63 -14.39
CA GLY A 49 -9.27 -12.79 -14.82
C GLY A 49 -10.76 -12.72 -14.45
N HIS A 50 -11.46 -13.84 -14.61
CA HIS A 50 -12.92 -13.91 -14.59
C HIS A 50 -13.50 -14.58 -13.33
N LEU A 51 -12.82 -14.55 -12.20
CA LEU A 51 -13.41 -15.04 -10.95
C LEU A 51 -14.56 -14.10 -10.55
N PRO A 52 -15.81 -14.57 -10.56
CA PRO A 52 -16.93 -13.76 -10.15
C PRO A 52 -16.90 -13.53 -8.63
N ASP A 53 -17.52 -12.48 -8.17
CA ASP A 53 -17.83 -12.30 -6.75
C ASP A 53 -18.70 -13.46 -6.28
N GLY A 54 -18.45 -13.93 -5.06
CA GLY A 54 -19.19 -15.04 -4.49
C GLY A 54 -18.40 -15.87 -3.49
N THR A 55 -18.95 -17.03 -3.19
CA THR A 55 -18.39 -17.93 -2.20
C THR A 55 -18.28 -19.34 -2.78
N LEU A 56 -17.09 -19.93 -2.65
CA LEU A 56 -16.81 -21.32 -3.02
C LEU A 56 -16.36 -22.08 -1.77
N THR A 57 -16.78 -23.32 -1.65
CA THR A 57 -16.35 -24.20 -0.55
C THR A 57 -15.67 -25.44 -1.09
N HIS A 58 -14.51 -25.77 -0.52
CA HIS A 58 -13.76 -26.95 -0.87
C HIS A 58 -13.08 -27.55 0.35
N ARG A 59 -13.34 -28.83 0.65
CA ARG A 59 -12.72 -29.58 1.77
C ARG A 59 -12.73 -28.85 3.12
N GLY A 60 -13.81 -28.17 3.44
CA GLY A 60 -13.95 -27.43 4.70
C GLY A 60 -13.40 -26.01 4.69
N TRP A 61 -12.71 -25.62 3.63
CA TRP A 61 -12.29 -24.25 3.39
C TRP A 61 -13.37 -23.47 2.64
N THR A 62 -13.45 -22.18 2.91
CA THR A 62 -14.34 -21.26 2.22
C THR A 62 -13.53 -20.13 1.62
N PHE A 63 -13.66 -19.95 0.30
CA PHE A 63 -13.08 -18.86 -0.45
C PHE A 63 -14.20 -17.89 -0.82
N SER A 64 -14.13 -16.66 -0.33
CA SER A 64 -15.13 -15.62 -0.55
C SER A 64 -14.50 -14.41 -1.18
N THR A 65 -15.15 -13.88 -2.22
CA THR A 65 -14.67 -12.71 -2.96
C THR A 65 -15.75 -11.66 -3.08
N ARG A 66 -15.35 -10.40 -3.00
CA ARG A 66 -16.17 -9.23 -3.33
C ARG A 66 -15.30 -8.17 -4.00
N THR A 67 -15.77 -7.63 -5.12
CA THR A 67 -15.11 -6.51 -5.79
C THR A 67 -15.71 -5.19 -5.32
N VAL A 68 -14.88 -4.31 -4.78
CA VAL A 68 -15.30 -2.99 -4.27
C VAL A 68 -14.39 -1.94 -4.91
N ALA A 69 -15.01 -1.00 -5.63
CA ALA A 69 -14.29 0.09 -6.32
C ALA A 69 -13.07 -0.37 -7.16
N GLY A 70 -13.21 -1.50 -7.85
CA GLY A 70 -12.15 -2.05 -8.69
C GLY A 70 -11.05 -2.81 -7.95
N VAL A 71 -11.18 -3.00 -6.64
CA VAL A 71 -10.30 -3.86 -5.85
C VAL A 71 -11.04 -5.13 -5.48
N ARG A 72 -10.45 -6.28 -5.74
CA ARG A 72 -10.98 -7.57 -5.28
C ARG A 72 -10.53 -7.82 -3.85
N VAL A 73 -11.49 -7.99 -2.95
CA VAL A 73 -11.26 -8.42 -1.57
C VAL A 73 -11.55 -9.92 -1.51
N THR A 74 -10.56 -10.69 -1.11
CA THR A 74 -10.61 -12.16 -1.08
C THR A 74 -10.32 -12.64 0.34
N LEU A 75 -11.17 -13.52 0.85
CA LEU A 75 -10.94 -14.24 2.10
C LEU A 75 -10.86 -15.74 1.85
N LEU A 76 -9.83 -16.36 2.38
CA LEU A 76 -9.77 -17.80 2.57
C LEU A 76 -9.95 -18.08 4.07
N THR A 77 -10.98 -18.84 4.41
CA THR A 77 -11.32 -19.17 5.79
C THR A 77 -11.51 -20.66 5.98
N ASP A 78 -11.24 -21.13 7.18
CA ASP A 78 -11.57 -22.45 7.67
C ASP A 78 -12.80 -22.42 8.61
N ALA A 79 -13.10 -23.53 9.27
CA ALA A 79 -14.22 -23.62 10.20
C ALA A 79 -14.09 -22.67 11.40
N THR A 80 -12.88 -22.25 11.76
CA THR A 80 -12.61 -21.40 12.94
C THR A 80 -12.70 -19.90 12.63
N THR A 81 -12.58 -19.52 11.37
CA THR A 81 -12.55 -18.12 10.91
C THR A 81 -13.71 -17.76 9.99
N ARG A 82 -14.60 -18.71 9.68
CA ARG A 82 -15.73 -18.51 8.76
C ARG A 82 -16.65 -17.36 9.16
N ASP A 83 -16.89 -17.17 10.44
CA ASP A 83 -17.81 -16.14 10.95
C ASP A 83 -17.26 -14.70 10.73
N LEU A 84 -15.97 -14.57 10.33
CA LEU A 84 -15.36 -13.30 10.01
C LEU A 84 -15.63 -12.84 8.57
N VAL A 85 -16.13 -13.72 7.69
CA VAL A 85 -16.32 -13.42 6.25
C VAL A 85 -17.26 -12.25 6.05
N ASP A 86 -18.50 -12.36 6.53
CA ASP A 86 -19.50 -11.33 6.29
C ASP A 86 -19.11 -9.98 6.92
N PRO A 87 -18.67 -9.90 8.21
CA PRO A 87 -18.24 -8.64 8.78
C PRO A 87 -17.09 -7.97 8.02
N ILE A 88 -16.11 -8.74 7.53
CA ILE A 88 -14.99 -8.19 6.76
C ILE A 88 -15.44 -7.70 5.39
N LEU A 89 -16.16 -8.54 4.63
CA LEU A 89 -16.61 -8.16 3.29
C LEU A 89 -17.62 -7.00 3.33
N ASP A 90 -18.48 -6.94 4.34
CA ASP A 90 -19.46 -5.86 4.50
C ASP A 90 -18.80 -4.54 4.94
N SER A 91 -17.66 -4.61 5.62
CA SER A 91 -16.89 -3.42 5.98
C SER A 91 -16.03 -2.87 4.84
N ALA A 92 -15.81 -3.65 3.77
CA ALA A 92 -14.96 -3.25 2.66
C ALA A 92 -15.57 -2.05 1.92
N ARG A 93 -14.83 -0.95 1.90
CA ARG A 93 -15.22 0.30 1.22
C ARG A 93 -13.99 1.11 0.84
N PRO A 94 -14.05 1.92 -0.22
CA PRO A 94 -13.03 2.92 -0.46
C PRO A 94 -12.95 3.91 0.70
N VAL A 95 -11.75 4.38 0.98
CA VAL A 95 -11.51 5.48 1.92
C VAL A 95 -10.70 6.55 1.21
N ASP A 96 -11.01 7.81 1.44
CA ASP A 96 -10.26 8.93 0.88
C ASP A 96 -8.94 9.12 1.63
N THR A 97 -8.95 8.86 2.93
CA THR A 97 -7.80 8.96 3.82
C THR A 97 -7.73 7.72 4.70
N ASP A 98 -6.58 7.10 4.82
CA ASP A 98 -6.37 5.91 5.63
C ASP A 98 -6.24 6.21 7.13
N ALA A 99 -6.11 5.17 7.95
CA ALA A 99 -5.96 5.29 9.41
C ALA A 99 -4.64 5.95 9.83
N GLN A 100 -3.66 6.05 8.92
CA GLN A 100 -2.39 6.72 9.16
C GLN A 100 -2.41 8.20 8.75
N GLY A 101 -3.53 8.70 8.18
CA GLY A 101 -3.70 10.07 7.73
C GLY A 101 -3.17 10.33 6.32
N CYS A 102 -2.99 9.28 5.51
CA CYS A 102 -2.57 9.37 4.12
C CYS A 102 -3.77 9.32 3.18
N ASP A 103 -3.86 10.28 2.27
CA ASP A 103 -4.91 10.29 1.27
C ASP A 103 -4.69 9.17 0.24
N SER A 104 -5.76 8.69 -0.37
CA SER A 104 -5.70 7.64 -1.40
C SER A 104 -4.94 8.06 -2.65
N SER A 105 -4.78 9.37 -2.88
CA SER A 105 -4.00 9.96 -3.95
C SER A 105 -3.26 11.22 -3.48
N SER A 106 -2.20 11.59 -4.19
CA SER A 106 -1.42 12.80 -3.87
C SER A 106 -1.01 13.53 -5.16
N PRO A 107 -0.88 14.85 -5.14
CA PRO A 107 -0.35 15.63 -6.25
C PRO A 107 1.03 15.15 -6.73
N VAL A 108 1.82 14.53 -5.86
CA VAL A 108 3.15 14.00 -6.17
C VAL A 108 3.13 12.88 -7.22
N GLN A 109 1.96 12.26 -7.47
CA GLN A 109 1.79 11.22 -8.48
C GLN A 109 1.67 11.77 -9.90
N ALA A 110 1.44 13.09 -10.05
CA ALA A 110 1.33 13.69 -11.37
C ALA A 110 2.64 13.54 -12.16
N LYS A 111 2.53 13.22 -13.45
CA LYS A 111 3.67 13.10 -14.36
C LYS A 111 4.51 14.38 -14.36
N GLU A 112 3.83 15.52 -14.36
CA GLU A 112 4.43 16.83 -14.18
C GLU A 112 3.96 17.37 -12.83
N PHE A 113 4.78 17.15 -11.80
CA PHE A 113 4.45 17.62 -10.46
C PHE A 113 4.56 19.14 -10.38
N VAL A 114 3.47 19.77 -9.98
CA VAL A 114 3.42 21.17 -9.58
C VAL A 114 3.12 21.22 -8.09
N ARG A 115 4.03 21.85 -7.34
CA ARG A 115 3.85 22.00 -5.89
C ARG A 115 2.54 22.76 -5.61
N PRO A 116 1.64 22.22 -4.79
CA PRO A 116 0.43 22.93 -4.37
C PRO A 116 0.75 24.22 -3.61
N GLU A 117 -0.07 25.23 -3.81
CA GLU A 117 -0.04 26.47 -3.04
C GLU A 117 -1.09 26.42 -1.90
N PRO A 118 -0.84 27.09 -0.75
CA PRO A 118 0.37 27.88 -0.46
C PRO A 118 1.56 26.98 -0.08
N ALA A 119 2.74 27.36 -0.57
CA ALA A 119 3.98 26.74 -0.08
C ALA A 119 4.23 27.20 1.37
N PHE A 120 4.66 26.28 2.23
CA PHE A 120 5.08 26.62 3.59
C PHE A 120 6.59 26.36 3.73
N ASP A 121 7.20 27.04 4.70
CA ASP A 121 8.58 26.78 5.08
C ASP A 121 8.57 25.83 6.30
N VAL A 122 9.21 24.69 6.17
CA VAL A 122 9.29 23.69 7.24
C VAL A 122 10.06 24.22 8.45
N THR A 123 10.91 25.23 8.26
CA THR A 123 11.65 25.88 9.37
C THR A 123 10.74 26.66 10.31
N ASP A 124 9.56 27.07 9.84
CA ASP A 124 8.54 27.76 10.65
C ASP A 124 7.71 26.80 11.52
N VAL A 125 7.88 25.50 11.38
CA VAL A 125 7.16 24.49 12.17
C VAL A 125 7.97 24.15 13.41
N ASP A 126 7.57 24.66 14.57
CA ASP A 126 8.31 24.43 15.82
C ASP A 126 8.10 23.02 16.38
N TRP A 127 6.90 22.48 16.22
CA TRP A 127 6.53 21.17 16.76
C TRP A 127 5.44 20.50 15.92
N VAL A 128 5.30 19.19 16.08
CA VAL A 128 4.26 18.39 15.44
C VAL A 128 3.58 17.45 16.43
N ASP A 129 2.27 17.26 16.28
CA ASP A 129 1.51 16.23 17.00
C ASP A 129 1.87 14.84 16.45
N SER A 130 1.97 14.77 15.13
CA SER A 130 2.30 13.55 14.40
C SER A 130 2.80 13.86 12.99
N ILE A 131 3.45 12.87 12.37
CA ILE A 131 3.85 12.91 10.97
C ILE A 131 3.33 11.65 10.30
N SER A 132 2.58 11.81 9.19
CA SER A 132 2.20 10.72 8.31
C SER A 132 3.18 10.65 7.13
N ILE A 133 3.74 9.47 6.89
CA ILE A 133 4.63 9.19 5.76
C ILE A 133 3.81 8.35 4.79
N CYS A 134 3.54 8.90 3.61
CA CYS A 134 2.65 8.34 2.61
C CYS A 134 3.45 8.07 1.34
N GLN A 135 3.51 6.81 0.96
CA GLN A 135 4.24 6.36 -0.22
C GLN A 135 3.27 6.13 -1.37
N TYR A 136 3.55 6.71 -2.53
CA TYR A 136 2.69 6.64 -3.70
C TYR A 136 3.42 6.07 -4.90
N ASP A 137 2.67 5.31 -5.73
CA ASP A 137 3.10 4.91 -7.07
C ASP A 137 2.80 6.05 -8.06
N ARG A 138 3.76 6.34 -8.93
CA ARG A 138 3.61 7.33 -10.02
C ARG A 138 3.05 6.72 -11.31
N GLY A 139 2.67 5.47 -11.29
CA GLY A 139 2.05 4.81 -12.44
C GLY A 139 3.06 4.35 -13.50
N SER A 140 4.19 3.82 -13.08
CA SER A 140 5.24 3.25 -13.96
C SER A 140 4.85 1.99 -14.72
N GLY A 141 3.65 1.53 -14.59
CA GLY A 141 3.32 0.24 -15.17
C GLY A 141 1.84 -0.08 -15.25
N THR A 142 1.52 -1.33 -15.01
CA THR A 142 0.18 -1.92 -15.11
C THR A 142 -0.70 -1.66 -13.89
N SER A 143 -0.14 -1.09 -12.81
CA SER A 143 -0.88 -0.77 -11.58
C SER A 143 -1.53 0.61 -11.68
N ALA A 144 -2.73 0.74 -11.15
CA ALA A 144 -3.36 2.05 -10.98
C ALA A 144 -2.53 2.88 -9.98
N PRO A 145 -2.23 4.15 -10.30
CA PRO A 145 -1.50 5.01 -9.38
C PRO A 145 -2.30 5.15 -8.08
N GLY A 146 -1.64 5.05 -6.95
CA GLY A 146 -2.30 5.11 -5.64
C GLY A 146 -1.33 5.07 -4.47
N LEU A 147 -1.90 5.05 -3.27
CA LEU A 147 -1.17 4.87 -2.03
C LEU A 147 -0.64 3.44 -1.93
N LEU A 148 0.70 3.29 -1.87
CA LEU A 148 1.37 2.00 -1.74
C LEU A 148 1.58 1.58 -0.29
N GLY A 149 1.83 2.55 0.57
CA GLY A 149 2.09 2.30 1.97
C GLY A 149 2.01 3.56 2.79
N SER A 150 1.75 3.39 4.08
CA SER A 150 1.59 4.50 5.01
C SER A 150 2.15 4.16 6.37
N ARG A 151 2.63 5.19 7.07
CA ARG A 151 3.07 5.09 8.46
C ARG A 151 2.84 6.41 9.16
N ARG A 152 2.33 6.35 10.39
CA ARG A 152 2.23 7.50 11.28
C ARG A 152 3.24 7.39 12.39
N LEU A 153 3.93 8.49 12.64
CA LEU A 153 4.81 8.70 13.78
C LEU A 153 4.12 9.69 14.73
N GLU A 154 4.26 9.46 16.02
CA GLU A 154 3.68 10.33 17.08
C GLU A 154 4.72 10.55 18.18
N GLY A 155 4.60 11.68 18.92
CA GLY A 155 5.49 12.01 20.00
C GLY A 155 6.96 12.19 19.57
N ALA A 156 7.91 11.67 20.35
CA ALA A 156 9.33 11.86 20.10
C ALA A 156 9.79 11.40 18.70
N PRO A 157 9.40 10.24 18.17
CA PRO A 157 9.76 9.86 16.79
C PRO A 157 9.29 10.84 15.70
N ALA A 158 8.15 11.50 15.90
CA ALA A 158 7.68 12.54 14.97
C ALA A 158 8.54 13.79 15.06
N GLN A 159 8.88 14.21 16.29
CA GLN A 159 9.74 15.39 16.50
C GLN A 159 11.15 15.13 15.97
N ASP A 160 11.73 13.97 16.22
CA ASP A 160 13.05 13.58 15.70
C ASP A 160 13.10 13.64 14.16
N LEU A 161 12.01 13.20 13.50
CA LEU A 161 11.91 13.31 12.04
C LEU A 161 11.79 14.76 11.58
N LEU A 162 10.98 15.60 12.25
CA LEU A 162 10.89 17.02 11.93
C LEU A 162 12.26 17.69 12.03
N ASP A 163 12.98 17.43 13.11
CA ASP A 163 14.32 18.02 13.34
C ASP A 163 15.31 17.56 12.27
N ALA A 164 15.26 16.30 11.87
CA ALA A 164 16.08 15.78 10.77
C ALA A 164 15.75 16.45 9.43
N ILE A 165 14.46 16.67 9.13
CA ILE A 165 14.02 17.38 7.92
C ILE A 165 14.53 18.83 7.95
N LYS A 166 14.40 19.54 9.07
CA LYS A 166 14.90 20.92 9.23
C LYS A 166 16.41 21.02 9.10
N ALA A 167 17.14 20.00 9.53
CA ALA A 167 18.59 19.94 9.42
C ALA A 167 19.09 19.53 8.02
N ALA A 168 18.20 19.03 7.16
CA ALA A 168 18.56 18.63 5.80
C ALA A 168 19.03 19.85 4.98
N ARG A 169 20.02 19.61 4.11
CA ARG A 169 20.52 20.68 3.22
C ARG A 169 19.43 21.12 2.25
N ALA A 170 19.24 22.43 2.11
CA ALA A 170 18.36 22.97 1.10
C ALA A 170 18.85 22.61 -0.32
N GLY A 171 17.90 22.32 -1.22
CA GLY A 171 18.23 21.96 -2.60
C GLY A 171 18.74 20.53 -2.73
N GLY A 172 18.33 19.66 -1.81
CA GLY A 172 18.65 18.23 -1.88
C GLY A 172 18.32 17.63 -3.22
N GLY A 173 19.23 16.86 -3.70
CA GLY A 173 19.25 16.09 -4.92
C GLY A 173 20.48 15.21 -4.83
N PRO A 174 20.69 14.31 -5.77
CA PRO A 174 21.84 13.41 -5.71
C PRO A 174 23.14 14.23 -5.65
N ASP A 175 24.06 13.80 -4.82
CA ASP A 175 25.38 14.42 -4.68
C ASP A 175 26.16 14.48 -6.01
N ALA A 176 25.73 13.76 -7.03
CA ALA A 176 26.27 13.74 -8.37
C ALA A 176 25.18 13.83 -9.45
N PRO A 177 24.46 14.96 -9.57
CA PRO A 177 23.30 15.12 -10.49
C PRO A 177 23.62 14.87 -11.98
N ARG A 178 24.88 14.99 -12.39
CA ARG A 178 25.34 14.66 -13.75
C ARG A 178 25.36 13.16 -14.07
N HIS A 179 25.22 12.30 -13.07
CA HIS A 179 25.10 10.85 -13.24
C HIS A 179 23.64 10.38 -13.24
N CYS A 180 22.71 11.28 -12.96
CA CYS A 180 21.28 11.03 -13.03
C CYS A 180 20.80 11.30 -14.44
N VAL A 181 20.37 10.28 -15.14
CA VAL A 181 19.65 10.44 -16.41
C VAL A 181 18.23 10.91 -16.06
N HIS A 182 17.74 11.96 -16.73
CA HIS A 182 16.48 12.64 -16.42
C HIS A 182 15.25 11.71 -16.38
N ASP A 183 15.35 10.54 -17.01
CA ASP A 183 14.27 9.55 -17.10
C ASP A 183 14.39 8.43 -16.04
N MET A 184 15.33 8.53 -15.11
CA MET A 184 15.54 7.54 -14.04
C MET A 184 14.95 7.98 -12.69
N TYR A 185 13.94 8.82 -12.70
CA TYR A 185 13.17 9.07 -11.49
C TYR A 185 12.47 7.78 -11.09
N GLY A 186 12.69 7.34 -9.86
CA GLY A 186 12.00 6.18 -9.31
C GLY A 186 10.50 6.39 -9.39
N ASP A 187 9.78 5.30 -9.56
CA ASP A 187 8.32 5.30 -9.68
C ASP A 187 7.62 5.57 -8.34
N THR A 188 8.40 5.76 -7.29
CA THR A 188 7.91 5.96 -5.92
C THR A 188 8.10 7.41 -5.49
N ALA A 189 7.03 7.98 -4.96
CA ALA A 189 7.03 9.33 -4.40
C ALA A 189 6.51 9.29 -2.96
N LEU A 190 6.96 10.24 -2.14
CA LEU A 190 6.55 10.40 -0.76
C LEU A 190 5.83 11.72 -0.56
N THR A 191 4.73 11.69 0.17
CA THR A 191 4.18 12.84 0.87
C THR A 191 4.43 12.66 2.35
N ILE A 192 5.13 13.61 2.96
CA ILE A 192 5.36 13.67 4.40
C ILE A 192 4.43 14.74 4.94
N ARG A 193 3.37 14.32 5.64
CA ARG A 193 2.31 15.17 6.15
C ARG A 193 2.55 15.48 7.60
N LEU A 194 2.80 16.75 7.88
CA LEU A 194 2.99 17.26 9.22
C LEU A 194 1.65 17.69 9.82
N HIS A 195 1.34 17.22 11.02
CA HIS A 195 0.15 17.62 11.77
C HIS A 195 0.59 18.45 12.98
N SER A 196 0.16 19.68 13.07
CA SER A 196 0.52 20.60 14.14
C SER A 196 -0.68 21.49 14.52
N GLY A 197 -1.15 21.42 15.76
CA GLY A 197 -2.20 22.28 16.28
C GLY A 197 -3.49 22.31 15.45
N GLY A 198 -3.86 21.18 14.82
CA GLY A 198 -5.04 21.08 13.95
C GLY A 198 -4.81 21.56 12.50
N THR A 199 -3.61 22.00 12.16
CA THR A 199 -3.22 22.30 10.78
C THR A 199 -2.46 21.14 10.17
N THR A 200 -2.49 21.05 8.84
CA THR A 200 -1.79 20.01 8.08
C THR A 200 -0.97 20.66 6.98
N SER A 201 0.28 20.25 6.86
CA SER A 201 1.22 20.75 5.83
C SER A 201 1.95 19.59 5.19
N ASP A 202 2.05 19.59 3.86
CA ASP A 202 2.64 18.49 3.12
C ASP A 202 4.02 18.87 2.54
N LEU A 203 4.99 17.98 2.75
CA LEU A 203 6.27 17.96 2.07
C LEU A 203 6.24 16.87 1.02
N TYR A 204 6.87 17.10 -0.12
CA TYR A 204 6.90 16.16 -1.24
C TYR A 204 8.33 15.77 -1.53
N ALA A 205 8.59 14.47 -1.67
CA ALA A 205 9.89 13.93 -1.99
C ALA A 205 9.77 12.80 -3.02
N TYR A 206 10.72 12.76 -3.94
CA TYR A 206 10.88 11.63 -4.85
C TYR A 206 11.97 10.73 -4.30
N TYR A 207 11.68 9.43 -4.30
CA TYR A 207 12.66 8.42 -3.93
C TYR A 207 13.32 7.91 -5.22
N GLU A 208 14.56 8.32 -5.43
CA GLU A 208 15.24 8.07 -6.70
C GLU A 208 16.31 6.98 -6.61
N TRP A 209 16.50 6.31 -7.75
CA TRP A 209 17.59 5.37 -7.98
C TRP A 209 18.96 6.05 -8.12
N CYS A 210 19.02 7.36 -8.16
CA CYS A 210 20.23 8.13 -8.33
C CYS A 210 20.89 8.49 -7.00
N PHE A 211 21.11 7.50 -6.15
CA PHE A 211 21.94 7.62 -4.95
C PHE A 211 21.76 8.94 -4.18
N GLY A 212 20.73 9.02 -3.38
CA GLY A 212 20.64 9.98 -2.31
C GLY A 212 21.02 9.31 -1.02
#